data_ca87d6779d84a9c94c67c527b9d74082
#
_entry.id   ca87d6779d84a9c94c67c527b9d74082
#
_cell.length_a   1.000
_cell.length_b   1.000
_cell.length_c   1.000
_cell.angle_alpha   90.00
_cell.angle_beta   90.00
_cell.angle_gamma   90.00
#
_symmetry.space_group_name_H-M   'P 1'
#
loop_
_entity.id
_entity.type
_entity.pdbx_description
1 polymer ?
#
loop_
_entity_poly.entity_id
_entity_poly.type
_entity_poly.pdbx_seq_one_letter_code
_entity_poly.pdbx_strand_id
1 'polypeptide(L)'
;FMTAYLALKAGETHTLTGTERMQHRTIKILVDGQRKLGANIEYVKEEGYPPLRIRGERLKGGKLEIPGNVSSQYISALLMVGPMMSDGLRLTLVGDIVSRPYIDLTLCTMRDYGASVEWTSIDTIEVKPVPYKSRPYIIENDWSAASYWYQMMALFSNDNGHVQLNGLMDGSRQGDSQVKYMFSMLGVKTAFDTKEQLVPTIVNLSSHDRTIHRMDFDFTHQPDLAQTLIATCLACGLHF
;
A
#
# COMPACT_ATOMS: atom_id res chain seq x y z
N PHE A 1 1.36 -7.53 -8.18
CA PHE A 1 2.01 -8.55 -7.33
C PHE A 1 2.17 -9.88 -8.06
N MET A 2 1.12 -10.48 -8.62
CA MET A 2 1.19 -11.79 -9.29
C MET A 2 2.19 -11.83 -10.43
N THR A 3 2.34 -10.75 -11.21
CA THR A 3 3.35 -10.66 -12.28
C THR A 3 4.77 -10.90 -11.75
N ALA A 4 5.11 -10.26 -10.62
CA ALA A 4 6.42 -10.42 -10.01
C ALA A 4 6.62 -11.82 -9.40
N TYR A 5 5.61 -12.34 -8.74
CA TYR A 5 5.67 -13.68 -8.14
C TYR A 5 5.82 -14.78 -9.18
N LEU A 6 5.04 -14.75 -10.26
CA LEU A 6 5.09 -15.75 -11.31
C LEU A 6 6.42 -15.74 -12.09
N ALA A 7 7.06 -14.58 -12.19
CA ALA A 7 8.37 -14.48 -12.81
C ALA A 7 9.48 -15.26 -12.07
N LEU A 8 9.29 -15.56 -10.78
CA LEU A 8 10.20 -16.40 -9.96
C LEU A 8 9.94 -17.91 -10.06
N LYS A 9 8.84 -18.35 -10.71
CA LYS A 9 8.46 -19.76 -10.80
C LYS A 9 9.24 -20.47 -11.91
N ALA A 10 10.53 -20.66 -11.69
CA ALA A 10 11.43 -21.23 -12.69
C ALA A 10 10.92 -22.56 -13.26
N GLY A 11 10.90 -22.65 -14.59
CA GLY A 11 10.40 -23.81 -15.33
C GLY A 11 8.88 -23.84 -15.57
N GLU A 12 8.13 -22.90 -15.02
CA GLU A 12 6.69 -22.77 -15.25
C GLU A 12 6.39 -21.68 -16.28
N THR A 13 5.30 -21.83 -17.03
CA THR A 13 4.80 -20.80 -17.94
C THR A 13 3.36 -20.49 -17.59
N HIS A 14 3.07 -19.21 -17.38
CA HIS A 14 1.75 -18.74 -16.98
C HIS A 14 1.22 -17.67 -17.95
N THR A 15 -0.08 -17.66 -18.17
CA THR A 15 -0.77 -16.53 -18.81
C THR A 15 -1.55 -15.77 -17.75
N LEU A 16 -1.16 -14.53 -17.50
CA LEU A 16 -1.82 -13.64 -16.54
C LEU A 16 -2.73 -12.67 -17.28
N THR A 17 -4.01 -12.72 -16.96
CA THR A 17 -5.04 -11.85 -17.53
C THR A 17 -6.06 -11.44 -16.48
N GLY A 18 -7.08 -10.71 -16.86
CA GLY A 18 -8.16 -10.27 -16.00
C GLY A 18 -9.39 -9.86 -16.81
N THR A 19 -10.32 -9.17 -16.16
CA THR A 19 -11.49 -8.59 -16.81
C THR A 19 -11.07 -7.60 -17.90
N GLU A 20 -11.98 -7.24 -18.80
CA GLU A 20 -11.73 -6.25 -19.85
C GLU A 20 -11.13 -4.96 -19.28
N ARG A 21 -11.70 -4.44 -18.20
CA ARG A 21 -11.15 -3.26 -17.50
C ARG A 21 -9.70 -3.44 -17.04
N MET A 22 -9.34 -4.62 -16.57
CA MET A 22 -7.95 -4.94 -16.16
C MET A 22 -7.00 -4.96 -17.35
N GLN A 23 -7.47 -5.41 -18.51
CA GLN A 23 -6.68 -5.46 -19.75
C GLN A 23 -6.38 -4.06 -20.33
N HIS A 24 -7.10 -3.01 -19.89
CA HIS A 24 -6.85 -1.62 -20.28
C HIS A 24 -6.05 -0.82 -19.21
N ARG A 25 -5.54 -1.50 -18.19
CA ARG A 25 -4.67 -0.86 -17.19
C ARG A 25 -3.21 -1.17 -17.50
N THR A 26 -2.44 -0.11 -17.77
CA THR A 26 -1.00 -0.28 -18.07
C THR A 26 -0.24 -0.92 -16.93
N ILE A 27 0.68 -1.83 -17.27
CA ILE A 27 1.59 -2.50 -16.36
C ILE A 27 3.06 -2.39 -16.85
N LYS A 28 3.28 -1.55 -17.86
CA LYS A 28 4.54 -1.45 -18.60
C LYS A 28 5.75 -1.22 -17.68
N ILE A 29 5.64 -0.27 -16.75
CA ILE A 29 6.76 0.09 -15.86
C ILE A 29 7.21 -1.12 -15.02
N LEU A 30 6.27 -1.89 -14.49
CA LEU A 30 6.58 -3.09 -13.72
C LEU A 30 7.24 -4.17 -14.60
N VAL A 31 6.69 -4.41 -15.78
CA VAL A 31 7.21 -5.42 -16.73
C VAL A 31 8.62 -5.04 -17.21
N ASP A 32 8.82 -3.78 -17.59
CA ASP A 32 10.13 -3.28 -18.03
C ASP A 32 11.17 -3.39 -16.90
N GLY A 33 10.79 -3.03 -15.67
CA GLY A 33 11.64 -3.21 -14.49
C GLY A 33 12.02 -4.67 -14.27
N GLN A 34 11.06 -5.59 -14.33
CA GLN A 34 11.32 -7.02 -14.16
C GLN A 34 12.17 -7.61 -15.29
N ARG A 35 11.94 -7.21 -16.54
CA ARG A 35 12.78 -7.62 -17.68
C ARG A 35 14.23 -7.20 -17.50
N LYS A 36 14.50 -5.98 -16.97
CA LYS A 36 15.86 -5.52 -16.63
C LYS A 36 16.52 -6.39 -15.55
N LEU A 37 15.73 -7.01 -14.68
CA LEU A 37 16.17 -7.92 -13.63
C LEU A 37 16.28 -9.40 -14.09
N GLY A 38 16.01 -9.66 -15.37
CA GLY A 38 16.15 -10.99 -15.98
C GLY A 38 14.83 -11.75 -16.15
N ALA A 39 13.67 -11.14 -15.93
CA ALA A 39 12.38 -11.81 -16.13
C ALA A 39 12.02 -11.96 -17.62
N ASN A 40 11.43 -13.10 -17.95
CA ASN A 40 10.95 -13.43 -19.28
C ASN A 40 9.42 -13.22 -19.33
N ILE A 41 9.01 -12.03 -19.76
CA ILE A 41 7.61 -11.63 -19.82
C ILE A 41 7.30 -11.08 -21.21
N GLU A 42 6.26 -11.60 -21.84
CA GLU A 42 5.78 -11.19 -23.15
C GLU A 42 4.36 -10.61 -23.03
N TYR A 43 4.06 -9.58 -23.80
CA TYR A 43 2.68 -9.11 -23.99
C TYR A 43 1.99 -9.99 -25.05
N VAL A 44 0.80 -10.51 -24.74
CA VAL A 44 0.09 -11.43 -25.64
C VAL A 44 -0.67 -10.69 -26.75
N LYS A 45 -1.13 -9.47 -26.43
CA LYS A 45 -1.92 -8.62 -27.35
C LYS A 45 -1.21 -7.30 -27.59
N GLU A 46 -1.41 -6.34 -26.72
CA GLU A 46 -0.93 -4.98 -26.83
C GLU A 46 0.22 -4.73 -25.85
N GLU A 47 1.29 -4.08 -26.32
CA GLU A 47 2.43 -3.75 -25.47
C GLU A 47 2.05 -2.77 -24.36
N GLY A 48 2.45 -3.09 -23.14
CA GLY A 48 2.15 -2.31 -21.96
C GLY A 48 0.92 -2.79 -21.19
N TYR A 49 0.14 -3.73 -21.76
CA TYR A 49 -1.14 -4.16 -21.20
C TYR A 49 -1.25 -5.68 -21.08
N PRO A 50 -2.00 -6.19 -20.08
CA PRO A 50 -2.38 -7.60 -20.04
C PRO A 50 -3.23 -7.98 -21.29
N PRO A 51 -3.26 -9.26 -21.72
CA PRO A 51 -2.67 -10.43 -21.07
C PRO A 51 -1.16 -10.52 -21.22
N LEU A 52 -0.50 -11.07 -20.18
CA LEU A 52 0.93 -11.32 -20.15
C LEU A 52 1.20 -12.82 -20.22
N ARG A 53 2.21 -13.23 -21.00
CA ARG A 53 2.81 -14.56 -20.89
C ARG A 53 4.10 -14.44 -20.09
N ILE A 54 4.18 -15.15 -18.98
CA ILE A 54 5.28 -15.10 -18.03
C ILE A 54 5.92 -16.47 -17.99
N ARG A 55 7.20 -16.54 -18.34
CA ARG A 55 8.03 -17.73 -18.15
C ARG A 55 8.87 -17.49 -16.92
N GLY A 56 8.66 -18.32 -15.89
CA GLY A 56 9.40 -18.22 -14.65
C GLY A 56 10.88 -18.57 -14.82
N GLU A 57 11.73 -17.73 -14.26
CA GLU A 57 13.18 -17.83 -14.36
C GLU A 57 13.84 -17.64 -12.99
N ARG A 58 15.10 -18.09 -12.86
CA ARG A 58 15.93 -17.69 -11.72
C ARG A 58 16.45 -16.28 -11.96
N LEU A 59 15.79 -15.31 -11.35
CA LEU A 59 16.14 -13.91 -11.54
C LEU A 59 17.48 -13.59 -10.90
N LYS A 60 18.30 -12.87 -11.63
CA LYS A 60 19.60 -12.41 -11.12
C LYS A 60 19.42 -11.28 -10.11
N GLY A 61 18.56 -10.32 -10.41
CA GLY A 61 18.42 -9.10 -9.63
C GLY A 61 19.49 -8.07 -9.98
N GLY A 62 19.87 -7.26 -8.99
CA GLY A 62 20.88 -6.20 -9.12
C GLY A 62 20.32 -4.80 -9.00
N LYS A 63 20.84 -3.83 -9.76
CA LYS A 63 20.44 -2.43 -9.68
C LYS A 63 19.27 -2.13 -10.64
N LEU A 64 18.29 -1.41 -10.16
CA LEU A 64 17.15 -0.96 -10.95
C LEU A 64 16.78 0.48 -10.58
N GLU A 65 16.49 1.29 -11.58
CA GLU A 65 15.94 2.64 -11.41
C GLU A 65 14.56 2.69 -12.03
N ILE A 66 13.59 3.24 -11.28
CA ILE A 66 12.23 3.50 -11.75
C ILE A 66 11.76 4.87 -11.24
N PRO A 67 10.80 5.53 -11.89
CA PRO A 67 10.23 6.76 -11.35
C PRO A 67 9.58 6.55 -9.97
N GLY A 68 9.77 7.48 -9.05
CA GLY A 68 9.20 7.42 -7.70
C GLY A 68 7.70 7.75 -7.64
N ASN A 69 7.17 8.38 -8.67
CA ASN A 69 5.76 8.77 -8.79
C ASN A 69 4.87 7.69 -9.44
N VAL A 70 5.39 6.48 -9.61
CA VAL A 70 4.59 5.34 -10.07
C VAL A 70 3.78 4.74 -8.93
N SER A 71 2.85 3.84 -9.28
CA SER A 71 2.10 3.08 -8.28
C SER A 71 3.03 2.41 -7.26
N SER A 72 2.84 2.68 -5.97
CA SER A 72 3.56 2.02 -4.88
C SER A 72 3.43 0.49 -4.92
N GLN A 73 2.35 -0.03 -5.54
CA GLN A 73 2.18 -1.47 -5.75
C GLN A 73 3.25 -2.06 -6.69
N TYR A 74 3.73 -1.30 -7.68
CA TYR A 74 4.82 -1.76 -8.55
C TYR A 74 6.14 -1.81 -7.79
N ILE A 75 6.41 -0.77 -6.99
CA ILE A 75 7.57 -0.71 -6.10
C ILE A 75 7.54 -1.89 -5.13
N SER A 76 6.44 -2.08 -4.42
CA SER A 76 6.24 -3.17 -3.47
C SER A 76 6.40 -4.56 -4.13
N ALA A 77 5.85 -4.73 -5.33
CA ALA A 77 5.97 -6.00 -6.06
C ALA A 77 7.42 -6.35 -6.40
N LEU A 78 8.23 -5.35 -6.81
CA LEU A 78 9.66 -5.53 -7.08
C LEU A 78 10.45 -5.83 -5.80
N LEU A 79 10.17 -5.10 -4.71
CA LEU A 79 10.84 -5.28 -3.42
C LEU A 79 10.59 -6.68 -2.86
N MET A 80 9.31 -7.13 -2.84
CA MET A 80 8.94 -8.42 -2.26
C MET A 80 9.58 -9.63 -2.94
N VAL A 81 9.94 -9.54 -4.21
CA VAL A 81 10.64 -10.62 -4.92
C VAL A 81 12.17 -10.50 -4.81
N GLY A 82 12.69 -9.35 -4.39
CA GLY A 82 14.12 -9.09 -4.23
C GLY A 82 14.88 -10.12 -3.40
N PRO A 83 14.37 -10.58 -2.23
CA PRO A 83 15.05 -11.60 -1.41
C PRO A 83 15.27 -12.94 -2.11
N MET A 84 14.51 -13.22 -3.17
CA MET A 84 14.59 -14.47 -3.94
C MET A 84 15.47 -14.36 -5.19
N MET A 85 16.03 -13.18 -5.46
CA MET A 85 16.98 -12.94 -6.56
C MET A 85 18.39 -13.24 -6.09
N SER A 86 19.27 -13.73 -7.01
CA SER A 86 20.63 -14.17 -6.66
C SER A 86 21.48 -13.03 -6.07
N ASP A 87 21.38 -11.84 -6.64
CA ASP A 87 22.15 -10.65 -6.25
C ASP A 87 21.31 -9.67 -5.38
N GLY A 88 20.09 -10.08 -4.98
CA GLY A 88 19.16 -9.19 -4.32
C GLY A 88 18.67 -8.07 -5.24
N LEU A 89 18.27 -6.93 -4.66
CA LEU A 89 17.77 -5.78 -5.41
C LEU A 89 18.25 -4.49 -4.77
N ARG A 90 18.85 -3.60 -5.58
CA ARG A 90 19.05 -2.19 -5.21
C ARG A 90 18.14 -1.34 -6.09
N LEU A 91 17.08 -0.82 -5.49
CA LEU A 91 16.03 -0.06 -6.18
C LEU A 91 16.19 1.43 -5.88
N THR A 92 16.41 2.23 -6.91
CA THR A 92 16.44 3.70 -6.82
C THR A 92 15.17 4.28 -7.40
N LEU A 93 14.49 5.13 -6.64
CA LEU A 93 13.26 5.83 -7.01
C LEU A 93 13.62 7.23 -7.49
N VAL A 94 13.45 7.50 -8.78
CA VAL A 94 13.87 8.77 -9.40
C VAL A 94 12.73 9.80 -9.31
N GLY A 95 13.06 11.00 -8.85
CA GLY A 95 12.10 12.11 -8.69
C GLY A 95 11.27 12.01 -7.40
N ASP A 96 10.08 12.58 -7.43
CA ASP A 96 9.19 12.60 -6.27
C ASP A 96 8.67 11.22 -5.94
N ILE A 97 8.74 10.85 -4.65
CA ILE A 97 8.24 9.57 -4.15
C ILE A 97 6.85 9.80 -3.55
N VAL A 98 5.82 9.32 -4.26
CA VAL A 98 4.44 9.35 -3.77
C VAL A 98 4.11 8.08 -3.00
N SER A 99 3.11 8.17 -2.12
CA SER A 99 2.60 6.99 -1.39
C SER A 99 3.68 6.22 -0.59
N ARG A 100 4.66 6.93 -0.06
CA ARG A 100 5.79 6.35 0.70
C ARG A 100 5.36 5.45 1.87
N PRO A 101 4.30 5.77 2.65
CA PRO A 101 3.84 4.90 3.73
C PRO A 101 3.48 3.47 3.29
N TYR A 102 2.99 3.28 2.08
CA TYR A 102 2.70 1.93 1.55
C TYR A 102 3.96 1.15 1.21
N ILE A 103 5.03 1.86 0.79
CA ILE A 103 6.35 1.26 0.59
C ILE A 103 6.90 0.85 1.97
N ASP A 104 6.85 1.73 2.96
CA ASP A 104 7.33 1.47 4.32
C ASP A 104 6.59 0.32 4.98
N LEU A 105 5.26 0.20 4.80
CA LEU A 105 4.47 -0.95 5.23
C LEU A 105 5.01 -2.26 4.61
N THR A 106 5.33 -2.22 3.31
CA THR A 106 5.93 -3.37 2.62
C THR A 106 7.27 -3.75 3.24
N LEU A 107 8.18 -2.77 3.46
CA LEU A 107 9.49 -3.03 4.06
C LEU A 107 9.37 -3.59 5.48
N CYS A 108 8.45 -3.06 6.29
CA CYS A 108 8.18 -3.55 7.63
C CYS A 108 7.70 -5.02 7.59
N THR A 109 6.74 -5.32 6.73
CA THR A 109 6.22 -6.67 6.57
C THR A 109 7.30 -7.64 6.08
N MET A 110 8.13 -7.23 5.12
CA MET A 110 9.26 -8.04 4.64
C MET A 110 10.25 -8.37 5.77
N ARG A 111 10.57 -7.39 6.63
CA ARG A 111 11.44 -7.59 7.81
C ARG A 111 10.81 -8.55 8.82
N ASP A 112 9.51 -8.45 9.04
CA ASP A 112 8.78 -9.36 9.93
C ASP A 112 8.91 -10.82 9.47
N TYR A 113 9.00 -11.05 8.17
CA TYR A 113 9.26 -12.37 7.58
C TYR A 113 10.75 -12.68 7.39
N GLY A 114 11.64 -11.90 7.98
CA GLY A 114 13.08 -12.17 8.04
C GLY A 114 13.89 -11.69 6.84
N ALA A 115 13.30 -10.91 5.93
CA ALA A 115 14.06 -10.30 4.85
C ALA A 115 14.97 -9.18 5.40
N SER A 116 16.15 -9.04 4.80
CA SER A 116 17.06 -7.92 5.06
C SER A 116 16.80 -6.84 4.02
N VAL A 117 16.09 -5.78 4.44
CA VAL A 117 15.71 -4.68 3.56
C VAL A 117 15.73 -3.36 4.31
N GLU A 118 16.25 -2.31 3.68
CA GLU A 118 16.34 -0.98 4.27
C GLU A 118 16.43 0.13 3.23
N TRP A 119 16.04 1.34 3.62
CA TRP A 119 16.41 2.55 2.90
C TRP A 119 17.90 2.83 3.16
N THR A 120 18.70 2.87 2.10
CA THR A 120 20.13 3.24 2.18
C THR A 120 20.36 4.73 1.91
N SER A 121 19.39 5.39 1.29
CA SER A 121 19.29 6.83 1.10
C SER A 121 17.83 7.26 1.05
N ILE A 122 17.56 8.54 0.84
CA ILE A 122 16.18 9.07 0.77
C ILE A 122 15.36 8.45 -0.36
N ASP A 123 16.03 7.97 -1.40
CA ASP A 123 15.46 7.50 -2.66
C ASP A 123 15.85 6.07 -3.03
N THR A 124 16.71 5.42 -2.26
CA THR A 124 17.26 4.10 -2.61
C THR A 124 17.00 3.07 -1.52
N ILE A 125 16.45 1.93 -1.92
CA ILE A 125 16.16 0.78 -1.06
C ILE A 125 17.08 -0.37 -1.47
N GLU A 126 17.69 -1.02 -0.49
CA GLU A 126 18.49 -2.22 -0.69
C GLU A 126 17.79 -3.44 -0.09
N VAL A 127 17.70 -4.50 -0.88
CA VAL A 127 17.16 -5.81 -0.49
C VAL A 127 18.24 -6.84 -0.68
N LYS A 128 18.69 -7.47 0.42
CA LYS A 128 19.69 -8.55 0.36
C LYS A 128 19.04 -9.88 -0.04
N PRO A 129 19.80 -10.79 -0.67
CA PRO A 129 19.29 -12.11 -1.10
C PRO A 129 19.15 -13.06 0.11
N VAL A 130 18.27 -12.71 1.03
CA VAL A 130 17.96 -13.49 2.24
C VAL A 130 16.54 -13.98 2.15
N PRO A 131 16.33 -15.31 1.94
CA PRO A 131 14.97 -15.87 1.82
C PRO A 131 14.09 -15.60 3.04
N TYR A 132 12.79 -15.49 2.78
CA TYR A 132 11.79 -15.34 3.82
C TYR A 132 11.75 -16.55 4.77
N LYS A 133 11.38 -16.27 6.03
CA LYS A 133 11.12 -17.28 7.06
C LYS A 133 9.63 -17.34 7.37
N SER A 134 9.07 -18.54 7.40
CA SER A 134 7.68 -18.73 7.80
C SER A 134 7.49 -18.34 9.26
N ARG A 135 6.39 -17.63 9.56
CA ARG A 135 5.98 -17.26 10.92
C ARG A 135 4.46 -17.08 10.99
N PRO A 136 3.84 -17.26 12.15
CA PRO A 136 2.48 -16.78 12.39
C PRO A 136 2.41 -15.26 12.22
N TYR A 137 1.35 -14.78 11.61
CA TYR A 137 1.10 -13.34 11.39
C TYR A 137 -0.39 -13.04 11.55
N ILE A 138 -0.71 -12.01 12.30
CA ILE A 138 -2.07 -11.52 12.44
C ILE A 138 -2.22 -10.32 11.51
N ILE A 139 -3.11 -10.45 10.52
CA ILE A 139 -3.38 -9.38 9.56
C ILE A 139 -4.28 -8.35 10.23
N GLU A 140 -3.83 -7.11 10.29
CA GLU A 140 -4.62 -5.97 10.69
C GLU A 140 -5.72 -5.68 9.65
N ASN A 141 -6.89 -5.25 10.08
CA ASN A 141 -7.95 -4.81 9.18
C ASN A 141 -7.57 -3.50 8.46
N ASP A 142 -8.27 -3.23 7.37
CA ASP A 142 -7.95 -2.16 6.43
C ASP A 142 -8.41 -0.79 6.94
N TRP A 143 -7.46 0.12 7.16
CA TRP A 143 -7.72 1.51 7.56
C TRP A 143 -8.35 2.34 6.44
N SER A 144 -8.07 2.03 5.16
CA SER A 144 -8.75 2.71 4.04
C SER A 144 -10.24 2.38 4.05
N ALA A 145 -10.59 1.10 4.28
CA ALA A 145 -11.99 0.68 4.46
C ALA A 145 -12.61 1.30 5.72
N ALA A 146 -11.85 1.40 6.82
CA ALA A 146 -12.33 2.07 8.04
C ALA A 146 -12.71 3.53 7.80
N SER A 147 -12.06 4.23 6.86
CA SER A 147 -12.32 5.64 6.57
C SER A 147 -13.78 5.95 6.21
N TYR A 148 -14.50 5.00 5.62
CA TYR A 148 -15.93 5.15 5.32
C TYR A 148 -16.79 5.16 6.58
N TRP A 149 -16.40 4.45 7.63
CA TRP A 149 -17.06 4.50 8.92
C TRP A 149 -16.80 5.83 9.62
N TYR A 150 -15.59 6.36 9.51
CA TYR A 150 -15.27 7.71 9.97
C TYR A 150 -16.12 8.76 9.23
N GLN A 151 -16.28 8.62 7.91
CA GLN A 151 -17.16 9.48 7.11
C GLN A 151 -18.61 9.42 7.64
N MET A 152 -19.16 8.23 7.82
CA MET A 152 -20.52 8.08 8.36
C MET A 152 -20.65 8.77 9.71
N MET A 153 -19.69 8.57 10.62
CA MET A 153 -19.69 9.19 11.94
C MET A 153 -19.62 10.72 11.89
N ALA A 154 -18.82 11.28 10.96
CA ALA A 154 -18.73 12.72 10.78
C ALA A 154 -20.03 13.34 10.22
N LEU A 155 -20.81 12.56 9.45
CA LEU A 155 -22.10 12.99 8.88
C LEU A 155 -23.28 12.82 9.86
N PHE A 156 -23.15 11.96 10.85
CA PHE A 156 -24.13 11.86 11.94
C PHE A 156 -23.93 13.04 12.91
N SER A 157 -24.87 13.97 12.88
CA SER A 157 -24.83 15.19 13.70
C SER A 157 -25.34 15.01 15.14
N ASN A 158 -25.57 13.81 15.61
CA ASN A 158 -26.10 13.54 16.94
C ASN A 158 -25.00 13.06 17.88
N ASP A 159 -24.86 13.69 19.04
CA ASP A 159 -23.88 13.43 20.11
C ASP A 159 -23.83 11.99 20.65
N ASN A 160 -24.66 11.09 20.18
CA ASN A 160 -24.80 9.72 20.68
C ASN A 160 -24.47 8.63 19.64
N GLY A 161 -23.90 8.99 18.50
CA GLY A 161 -23.46 7.99 17.51
C GLY A 161 -22.24 7.22 17.99
N HIS A 162 -22.34 5.90 18.01
CA HIS A 162 -21.20 5.01 18.31
C HIS A 162 -21.07 3.94 17.24
N VAL A 163 -19.83 3.71 16.80
CA VAL A 163 -19.48 2.59 15.92
C VAL A 163 -18.27 1.87 16.51
N GLN A 164 -18.32 0.54 16.52
CA GLN A 164 -17.21 -0.31 16.88
C GLN A 164 -16.61 -0.96 15.65
N LEU A 165 -15.31 -0.79 15.45
CA LEU A 165 -14.54 -1.42 14.39
C LEU A 165 -13.55 -2.40 15.01
N ASN A 166 -13.55 -3.64 14.52
CA ASN A 166 -12.66 -4.69 15.03
C ASN A 166 -11.38 -4.79 14.22
N GLY A 167 -10.31 -5.25 14.85
CA GLY A 167 -9.10 -5.68 14.15
C GLY A 167 -8.18 -4.58 13.65
N LEU A 168 -8.37 -3.34 14.11
CA LEU A 168 -7.46 -2.22 13.84
C LEU A 168 -6.45 -2.07 14.99
N MET A 169 -5.28 -1.49 14.72
CA MET A 169 -4.19 -1.32 15.69
C MET A 169 -3.91 0.16 15.97
N ASP A 170 -3.64 0.53 17.22
CA ASP A 170 -3.28 1.92 17.54
C ASP A 170 -1.94 2.31 16.91
N GLY A 171 -0.94 1.49 16.99
CA GLY A 171 0.36 1.70 16.35
C GLY A 171 0.43 1.21 14.91
N SER A 172 -0.66 1.30 14.14
CA SER A 172 -0.73 0.77 12.77
C SER A 172 0.39 1.27 11.87
N ARG A 173 0.92 0.37 11.07
CA ARG A 173 1.88 0.66 10.00
C ARG A 173 1.23 1.05 8.68
N GLN A 174 -0.10 0.95 8.58
CA GLN A 174 -0.85 1.43 7.42
C GLN A 174 -0.87 2.96 7.43
N GLY A 175 -0.46 3.61 6.33
CA GLY A 175 -0.46 5.07 6.21
C GLY A 175 -1.84 5.68 6.43
N ASP A 176 -2.88 4.96 6.04
CA ASP A 176 -4.27 5.40 6.15
C ASP A 176 -4.80 5.40 7.59
N SER A 177 -4.05 4.89 8.57
CA SER A 177 -4.37 5.08 9.99
C SER A 177 -4.39 6.56 10.40
N GLN A 178 -3.83 7.45 9.58
CA GLN A 178 -3.94 8.91 9.71
C GLN A 178 -5.39 9.41 9.66
N VAL A 179 -6.33 8.62 9.14
CA VAL A 179 -7.76 8.94 9.15
C VAL A 179 -8.26 9.36 10.54
N LYS A 180 -7.76 8.74 11.61
CA LYS A 180 -8.15 9.07 12.99
C LYS A 180 -7.83 10.53 13.37
N TYR A 181 -6.72 11.07 12.87
CA TYR A 181 -6.33 12.47 13.12
C TYR A 181 -7.09 13.44 12.21
N MET A 182 -7.25 13.09 10.92
CA MET A 182 -8.02 13.91 9.98
C MET A 182 -9.47 14.08 10.44
N PHE A 183 -10.11 12.98 10.80
CA PHE A 183 -11.50 13.00 11.20
C PHE A 183 -11.72 13.48 12.63
N SER A 184 -10.68 13.55 13.47
CA SER A 184 -10.79 14.20 14.78
C SER A 184 -11.15 15.69 14.65
N MET A 185 -10.62 16.35 13.61
CA MET A 185 -10.96 17.74 13.27
C MET A 185 -12.41 17.87 12.79
N LEU A 186 -12.99 16.81 12.26
CA LEU A 186 -14.39 16.72 11.81
C LEU A 186 -15.33 16.23 12.91
N GLY A 187 -14.87 16.16 14.17
CA GLY A 187 -15.67 15.77 15.31
C GLY A 187 -15.77 14.28 15.57
N VAL A 188 -14.96 13.44 14.91
CA VAL A 188 -14.94 11.99 15.16
C VAL A 188 -13.80 11.62 16.09
N LYS A 189 -14.12 11.20 17.32
CA LYS A 189 -13.14 10.71 18.29
C LYS A 189 -12.91 9.21 18.12
N THR A 190 -11.65 8.80 18.30
CA THR A 190 -11.20 7.43 18.23
C THR A 190 -10.69 6.99 19.58
N ALA A 191 -11.22 5.90 20.12
CA ALA A 191 -10.74 5.26 21.34
C ALA A 191 -10.42 3.79 21.09
N PHE A 192 -9.30 3.30 21.59
CA PHE A 192 -8.88 1.91 21.50
C PHE A 192 -9.13 1.20 22.82
N ASP A 193 -9.62 -0.04 22.79
CA ASP A 193 -9.93 -0.82 23.99
C ASP A 193 -8.67 -1.28 24.75
N THR A 194 -7.51 -1.31 24.09
CA THR A 194 -6.23 -1.64 24.70
C THR A 194 -5.22 -0.51 24.53
N LYS A 195 -4.29 -0.42 25.46
CA LYS A 195 -3.11 0.46 25.34
C LYS A 195 -1.93 -0.26 24.66
N GLU A 196 -2.05 -1.54 24.37
CA GLU A 196 -1.03 -2.28 23.65
C GLU A 196 -1.01 -1.85 22.18
N GLN A 197 0.14 -1.42 21.71
CA GLN A 197 0.34 -1.05 20.32
C GLN A 197 0.58 -2.30 19.46
N LEU A 198 0.27 -2.20 18.16
CA LEU A 198 0.44 -3.28 17.18
C LEU A 198 -0.30 -4.58 17.53
N VAL A 199 -1.36 -4.49 18.33
CA VAL A 199 -2.29 -5.59 18.63
C VAL A 199 -3.66 -5.22 18.09
N PRO A 200 -4.27 -6.08 17.26
CA PRO A 200 -5.63 -5.86 16.78
C PRO A 200 -6.61 -5.77 17.95
N THR A 201 -7.38 -4.70 17.97
CA THR A 201 -8.31 -4.39 19.07
C THR A 201 -9.65 -3.90 18.54
N ILE A 202 -10.57 -3.64 19.45
CA ILE A 202 -11.82 -2.92 19.19
C ILE A 202 -11.51 -1.43 19.22
N VAL A 203 -11.94 -0.73 18.17
CA VAL A 203 -11.85 0.72 18.06
C VAL A 203 -13.27 1.28 18.16
N ASN A 204 -13.45 2.18 19.10
CA ASN A 204 -14.73 2.86 19.34
C ASN A 204 -14.67 4.26 18.71
N LEU A 205 -15.59 4.54 17.78
CA LEU A 205 -15.79 5.84 17.19
C LEU A 205 -16.99 6.54 17.85
N SER A 206 -16.84 7.82 18.16
CA SER A 206 -17.93 8.66 18.65
C SER A 206 -17.96 10.00 17.93
N SER A 207 -19.17 10.50 17.66
CA SER A 207 -19.40 11.80 17.00
C SER A 207 -19.51 12.91 18.03
N HIS A 208 -18.93 14.06 17.74
CA HIS A 208 -18.93 15.29 18.53
C HIS A 208 -19.03 16.50 17.62
N ASP A 209 -19.24 17.66 18.23
CA ASP A 209 -19.29 18.93 17.50
C ASP A 209 -18.00 19.22 16.75
N ARG A 210 -18.13 19.72 15.55
CA ARG A 210 -17.01 20.16 14.72
C ARG A 210 -16.53 21.53 15.16
N THR A 211 -15.21 21.70 15.14
CA THR A 211 -14.55 22.94 15.54
C THR A 211 -13.93 23.72 14.37
N ILE A 212 -13.97 23.19 13.16
CA ILE A 212 -13.35 23.78 11.97
C ILE A 212 -14.36 24.15 10.90
N HIS A 213 -14.02 25.17 10.11
CA HIS A 213 -14.79 25.63 8.94
C HIS A 213 -14.05 25.47 7.63
N ARG A 214 -12.76 25.17 7.70
CA ARG A 214 -11.87 24.96 6.56
C ARG A 214 -10.90 23.82 6.87
N MET A 215 -10.57 23.04 5.84
CA MET A 215 -9.58 22.00 5.89
C MET A 215 -8.68 22.06 4.66
N ASP A 216 -7.38 22.02 4.88
CA ASP A 216 -6.37 21.86 3.82
C ASP A 216 -5.58 20.58 4.12
N PHE A 217 -5.42 19.71 3.12
CA PHE A 217 -4.70 18.46 3.31
C PHE A 217 -3.98 18.02 2.03
N ASP A 218 -2.72 17.59 2.19
CA ASP A 218 -1.92 17.01 1.10
C ASP A 218 -2.03 15.48 1.12
N PHE A 219 -2.65 14.91 0.09
CA PHE A 219 -2.86 13.47 -0.07
C PHE A 219 -1.70 12.74 -0.75
N THR A 220 -0.56 13.38 -0.97
CA THR A 220 0.61 12.75 -1.62
C THR A 220 1.00 11.41 -0.95
N HIS A 221 0.82 11.31 0.36
CA HIS A 221 1.17 10.12 1.13
C HIS A 221 0.01 9.18 1.44
N GLN A 222 -1.24 9.67 1.45
CA GLN A 222 -2.46 8.90 1.74
C GLN A 222 -3.55 9.15 0.69
N PRO A 223 -3.29 8.85 -0.60
CA PRO A 223 -4.23 9.17 -1.67
C PRO A 223 -5.59 8.47 -1.53
N ASP A 224 -5.62 7.30 -0.89
CA ASP A 224 -6.85 6.53 -0.71
C ASP A 224 -7.84 7.17 0.27
N LEU A 225 -7.39 8.10 1.14
CA LEU A 225 -8.25 8.86 2.04
C LEU A 225 -8.91 10.07 1.38
N ALA A 226 -8.45 10.49 0.20
CA ALA A 226 -8.97 11.67 -0.49
C ALA A 226 -10.48 11.56 -0.75
N GLN A 227 -10.93 10.40 -1.22
CA GLN A 227 -12.33 10.17 -1.58
C GLN A 227 -13.29 10.31 -0.40
N THR A 228 -12.92 9.84 0.78
CA THR A 228 -13.75 9.94 1.98
C THR A 228 -13.67 11.34 2.60
N LEU A 229 -12.48 11.93 2.70
CA LEU A 229 -12.29 13.22 3.33
C LEU A 229 -12.92 14.35 2.52
N ILE A 230 -12.69 14.42 1.20
CA ILE A 230 -13.25 15.46 0.33
C ILE A 230 -14.78 15.38 0.31
N ALA A 231 -15.34 14.18 0.15
CA ALA A 231 -16.78 13.98 0.16
C ALA A 231 -17.42 14.39 1.50
N THR A 232 -16.73 14.10 2.62
CA THR A 232 -17.18 14.51 3.95
C THR A 232 -17.15 16.03 4.10
N CYS A 233 -16.06 16.69 3.72
CA CYS A 233 -15.94 18.15 3.79
C CYS A 233 -17.05 18.83 2.97
N LEU A 234 -17.30 18.36 1.75
CA LEU A 234 -18.38 18.88 0.91
C LEU A 234 -19.76 18.72 1.57
N ALA A 235 -20.08 17.52 2.06
CA ALA A 235 -21.36 17.24 2.72
C ALA A 235 -21.55 18.03 4.02
N CYS A 236 -20.45 18.38 4.68
CA CYS A 236 -20.43 19.18 5.90
C CYS A 236 -20.40 20.70 5.65
N GLY A 237 -20.38 21.15 4.38
CA GLY A 237 -20.31 22.57 4.03
C GLY A 237 -19.00 23.24 4.41
N LEU A 238 -17.91 22.47 4.48
CA LEU A 238 -16.57 22.99 4.77
C LEU A 238 -15.89 23.45 3.48
N HIS A 239 -15.08 24.50 3.59
CA HIS A 239 -14.11 24.82 2.56
C HIS A 239 -12.96 23.81 2.59
N PHE A 240 -12.71 23.22 1.40
CA PHE A 240 -11.62 22.25 1.22
C PHE A 240 -10.68 22.72 0.11
#